data_784f562bd1c94a220aae1de64b1d8f1b
#
_entry.id   784f562bd1c94a220aae1de64b1d8f1b
#
_cell.length_a   1.000
_cell.length_b   1.000
_cell.length_c   1.000
_cell.angle_alpha   90.00
_cell.angle_beta   90.00
_cell.angle_gamma   90.00
#
_symmetry.space_group_name_H-M   'P 1'
#
loop_
_entity.id
_entity.type
_entity.pdbx_description
1 polymer ?
#
loop_
_entity_poly.entity_id
_entity_poly.type
_entity_poly.pdbx_seq_one_letter_code
_entity_poly.pdbx_strand_id
1 'polypeptide(L)'
;MENFGVDADYPWVRYPTHAVFRHGDNRKWFALIMDVPRNRLGLQGAEPLAVLNVKCDPFLIGSLREEPGFFPAYHMSKDTWITVALDGSVADGMIAMLLDMSYQLTASKTHGSRTK
;
A
#
# COMPACT_ATOMS: atom_id res chain seq x y z
N MET A 1 -6.57 0.40 10.87
CA MET A 1 -7.16 -0.59 9.97
C MET A 1 -7.89 -1.63 10.73
N GLU A 2 -9.17 -1.41 10.84
CA GLU A 2 -9.99 -2.27 11.68
C GLU A 2 -10.16 -3.66 11.10
N ASN A 3 -10.12 -3.77 9.77
CA ASN A 3 -10.32 -5.06 9.13
C ASN A 3 -9.31 -6.11 9.54
N PHE A 4 -8.13 -5.70 9.93
CA PHE A 4 -7.05 -6.63 10.21
C PHE A 4 -6.70 -6.69 11.69
N GLY A 5 -7.38 -5.92 12.53
CA GLY A 5 -7.13 -5.93 13.95
C GLY A 5 -5.74 -5.46 14.34
N VAL A 6 -5.17 -4.56 13.55
CA VAL A 6 -3.84 -4.02 13.83
C VAL A 6 -3.93 -2.51 13.98
N ASP A 7 -2.95 -1.95 14.67
CA ASP A 7 -2.89 -0.50 14.88
C ASP A 7 -1.94 0.14 13.87
N ALA A 8 -2.22 1.38 13.54
CA ALA A 8 -1.34 2.15 12.67
C ALA A 8 -0.14 2.66 13.46
N ASP A 9 1.01 2.67 12.82
CA ASP A 9 2.21 3.28 13.36
C ASP A 9 2.48 4.57 12.62
N TYR A 10 3.04 5.54 13.32
CA TYR A 10 3.41 6.83 12.74
C TYR A 10 4.90 7.07 12.99
N PRO A 11 5.76 6.35 12.27
CA PRO A 11 7.21 6.43 12.54
C PRO A 11 7.82 7.75 12.10
N TRP A 12 7.14 8.51 11.25
CA TRP A 12 7.66 9.76 10.75
C TRP A 12 7.05 10.92 11.52
N VAL A 13 7.70 11.33 12.60
CA VAL A 13 7.19 12.41 13.44
C VAL A 13 6.97 13.68 12.64
N ARG A 14 7.83 13.94 11.65
CA ARG A 14 7.70 15.12 10.81
C ARG A 14 6.53 15.06 9.84
N TYR A 15 5.99 13.87 9.61
CA TYR A 15 4.93 13.67 8.64
C TYR A 15 3.79 12.92 9.33
N PRO A 16 3.04 13.62 10.18
CA PRO A 16 1.99 12.95 10.97
C PRO A 16 0.87 12.35 10.12
N THR A 17 0.75 12.75 8.84
CA THR A 17 -0.23 12.14 7.96
C THR A 17 0.24 10.82 7.37
N HIS A 18 1.53 10.50 7.55
CA HIS A 18 2.07 9.24 7.04
C HIS A 18 1.87 8.16 8.09
N ALA A 19 1.39 7.01 7.67
CA ALA A 19 1.11 5.90 8.59
C ALA A 19 1.58 4.59 7.99
N VAL A 20 2.10 3.72 8.86
CA VAL A 20 2.52 2.39 8.48
C VAL A 20 1.66 1.39 9.24
N PHE A 21 1.21 0.35 8.55
CA PHE A 21 0.44 -0.73 9.15
C PHE A 21 1.29 -2.00 9.11
N ARG A 22 1.46 -2.64 10.25
CA ARG A 22 2.33 -3.81 10.40
C ARG A 22 1.55 -5.00 10.92
N HIS A 23 2.06 -6.19 10.60
CA HIS A 23 1.56 -7.40 11.25
C HIS A 23 1.93 -7.41 12.73
N GLY A 24 1.02 -7.88 13.55
CA GLY A 24 1.27 -7.96 14.98
C GLY A 24 2.31 -9.00 15.35
N ASP A 25 2.42 -10.08 14.57
CA ASP A 25 3.32 -11.19 14.91
C ASP A 25 4.74 -11.00 14.35
N ASN A 26 4.90 -10.67 13.08
CA ASN A 26 6.23 -10.57 12.48
C ASN A 26 6.69 -9.15 12.25
N ARG A 27 5.87 -8.17 12.52
CA ARG A 27 6.18 -6.74 12.42
C ARG A 27 6.47 -6.28 10.99
N LYS A 28 6.16 -7.07 9.98
CA LYS A 28 6.39 -6.65 8.61
C LYS A 28 5.33 -5.64 8.19
N TRP A 29 5.74 -4.68 7.38
CA TRP A 29 4.84 -3.69 6.84
C TRP A 29 3.98 -4.32 5.75
N PHE A 30 2.69 -4.02 5.73
CA PHE A 30 1.83 -4.45 4.62
C PHE A 30 1.09 -3.29 3.99
N ALA A 31 1.10 -2.12 4.58
CA ALA A 31 0.46 -0.94 4.00
C ALA A 31 1.10 0.33 4.55
N LEU A 32 1.26 1.31 3.68
CA LEU A 32 1.71 2.64 4.06
C LEU A 32 0.76 3.65 3.44
N ILE A 33 0.30 4.60 4.23
CA ILE A 33 -0.50 5.71 3.73
C ILE A 33 0.36 6.96 3.87
N MET A 34 0.45 7.75 2.81
CA MET A 34 1.24 8.97 2.83
C MET A 34 0.68 9.97 1.83
N ASP A 35 1.06 11.23 2.00
CA ASP A 35 0.76 12.28 1.04
C ASP A 35 1.98 12.49 0.16
N VAL A 36 1.79 12.47 -1.14
CA VAL A 36 2.87 12.62 -2.12
C VAL A 36 2.51 13.75 -3.06
N PRO A 37 3.42 14.70 -3.30
CA PRO A 37 3.14 15.73 -4.31
C PRO A 37 2.83 15.09 -5.66
N ARG A 38 1.81 15.59 -6.32
CA ARG A 38 1.34 14.98 -7.57
C ARG A 38 2.44 14.88 -8.61
N ASN A 39 3.30 15.88 -8.69
CA ASN A 39 4.37 15.89 -9.68
C ASN A 39 5.40 14.79 -9.44
N ARG A 40 5.47 14.22 -8.25
CA ARG A 40 6.37 13.11 -7.97
C ARG A 40 5.80 11.80 -8.50
N LEU A 41 4.53 11.79 -8.88
CA LEU A 41 3.89 10.61 -9.45
C LEU A 41 3.67 10.75 -10.94
N GLY A 42 4.24 11.80 -11.55
CA GLY A 42 4.06 12.05 -12.98
C GLY A 42 2.78 12.78 -13.29
N LEU A 43 2.09 13.31 -12.29
CA LEU A 43 0.87 14.09 -12.49
C LEU A 43 1.21 15.57 -12.49
N GLN A 44 0.27 16.38 -12.93
CA GLN A 44 0.46 17.82 -12.92
C GLN A 44 0.16 18.39 -11.56
N GLY A 45 0.90 19.44 -11.19
CA GLY A 45 0.66 20.16 -9.95
C GLY A 45 1.53 19.67 -8.83
N ALA A 46 1.56 20.42 -7.75
CA ALA A 46 2.35 20.11 -6.58
C ALA A 46 1.50 19.80 -5.36
N GLU A 47 0.17 19.79 -5.51
CA GLU A 47 -0.70 19.50 -4.38
C GLU A 47 -0.47 18.06 -3.91
N PRO A 48 -0.55 17.83 -2.61
CA PRO A 48 -0.40 16.47 -2.11
C PRO A 48 -1.57 15.60 -2.50
N LEU A 49 -1.27 14.34 -2.79
CA LEU A 49 -2.27 13.32 -3.09
C LEU A 49 -2.07 12.21 -2.07
N ALA A 50 -3.14 11.85 -1.39
CA ALA A 50 -3.07 10.72 -0.46
C ALA A 50 -2.93 9.43 -1.26
N VAL A 51 -1.95 8.61 -0.91
CA VAL A 51 -1.70 7.35 -1.61
C VAL A 51 -1.50 6.23 -0.61
N LEU A 52 -1.72 5.02 -1.09
CA LEU A 52 -1.53 3.79 -0.33
C LEU A 52 -0.48 2.94 -1.05
N ASN A 53 0.56 2.54 -0.34
CA ASN A 53 1.52 1.58 -0.87
C ASN A 53 1.21 0.22 -0.29
N VAL A 54 1.12 -0.78 -1.15
CA VAL A 54 0.85 -2.16 -0.74
C VAL A 54 1.79 -3.09 -1.49
N LYS A 55 2.11 -4.22 -0.86
CA LYS A 55 2.88 -5.25 -1.53
C LYS A 55 1.98 -5.97 -2.51
N CYS A 56 2.50 -6.29 -3.67
CA CYS A 56 1.71 -6.82 -4.77
C CYS A 56 2.47 -7.95 -5.47
N ASP A 57 1.72 -8.92 -5.95
CA ASP A 57 2.28 -9.99 -6.76
C ASP A 57 2.95 -9.36 -8.00
N PRO A 58 4.22 -9.66 -8.26
CA PRO A 58 4.92 -9.08 -9.41
C PRO A 58 4.20 -9.32 -10.75
N PHE A 59 3.47 -10.40 -10.89
CA PHE A 59 2.73 -10.67 -12.13
C PHE A 59 1.61 -9.68 -12.36
N LEU A 60 1.10 -9.05 -11.31
CA LEU A 60 0.00 -8.10 -11.43
C LEU A 60 0.47 -6.67 -11.57
N ILE A 61 1.67 -6.37 -11.13
CA ILE A 61 2.14 -4.98 -11.07
C ILE A 61 2.11 -4.30 -12.42
N GLY A 62 2.60 -4.98 -13.45
CA GLY A 62 2.63 -4.39 -14.79
C GLY A 62 1.25 -4.01 -15.30
N SER A 63 0.28 -4.90 -15.12
CA SER A 63 -1.09 -4.65 -15.55
C SER A 63 -1.73 -3.54 -14.74
N LEU A 64 -1.54 -3.57 -13.42
CA LEU A 64 -2.16 -2.58 -12.56
C LEU A 64 -1.63 -1.18 -12.81
N ARG A 65 -0.34 -1.06 -13.13
CA ARG A 65 0.26 0.25 -13.38
C ARG A 65 -0.30 0.94 -14.62
N GLU A 66 -0.98 0.19 -15.49
CA GLU A 66 -1.63 0.77 -16.66
C GLU A 66 -3.03 1.25 -16.35
N GLU A 67 -3.56 0.94 -15.18
CA GLU A 67 -4.90 1.36 -14.80
C GLU A 67 -4.87 2.73 -14.14
N PRO A 68 -5.94 3.53 -14.29
CA PRO A 68 -6.00 4.84 -13.63
C PRO A 68 -5.89 4.68 -12.10
N GLY A 69 -5.12 5.56 -11.50
CA GLY A 69 -4.96 5.56 -10.05
C GLY A 69 -3.85 4.68 -9.52
N PHE A 70 -3.12 4.00 -10.40
CA PHE A 70 -1.99 3.16 -9.99
C PHE A 70 -0.68 3.75 -10.50
N PHE A 71 0.36 3.65 -9.68
CA PHE A 71 1.67 4.23 -10.00
C PHE A 71 2.78 3.31 -9.53
N PRO A 72 3.99 3.44 -10.12
CA PRO A 72 5.15 2.72 -9.56
C PRO A 72 5.31 3.07 -8.09
N ALA A 73 5.71 2.09 -7.29
CA ALA A 73 5.79 2.26 -5.85
C ALA A 73 6.70 3.43 -5.49
N TYR A 74 6.16 4.35 -4.69
CA TYR A 74 6.89 5.52 -4.25
C TYR A 74 7.70 5.15 -3.01
N HIS A 75 9.02 5.28 -3.09
CA HIS A 75 9.94 4.96 -1.99
C HIS A 75 9.94 3.49 -1.58
N MET A 76 9.43 2.60 -2.40
CA MET A 76 9.42 1.16 -2.14
C MET A 76 9.95 0.44 -3.37
N SER A 77 10.22 -0.85 -3.22
CA SER A 77 10.65 -1.66 -4.36
C SER A 77 9.55 -1.70 -5.41
N LYS A 78 9.87 -1.26 -6.61
CA LYS A 78 8.89 -1.17 -7.69
C LYS A 78 8.52 -2.53 -8.28
N ASP A 79 9.31 -3.56 -7.95
CA ASP A 79 9.04 -4.90 -8.45
C ASP A 79 8.02 -5.65 -7.61
N THR A 80 7.86 -5.27 -6.34
CA THR A 80 7.00 -6.01 -5.42
C THR A 80 6.01 -5.14 -4.66
N TRP A 81 6.00 -3.84 -4.92
CA TRP A 81 5.07 -2.91 -4.29
C TRP A 81 4.42 -2.02 -5.35
N ILE A 82 3.26 -1.48 -5.04
CA ILE A 82 2.55 -0.59 -5.96
C ILE A 82 1.93 0.55 -5.16
N THR A 83 1.83 1.70 -5.78
CA THR A 83 1.22 2.89 -5.17
C THR A 83 -0.17 3.09 -5.78
N VAL A 84 -1.15 3.30 -4.91
CA VAL A 84 -2.56 3.44 -5.30
C VAL A 84 -3.07 4.79 -4.82
N ALA A 85 -3.69 5.56 -5.70
CA ALA A 85 -4.25 6.85 -5.34
C ALA A 85 -5.52 6.66 -4.50
N LEU A 86 -5.68 7.48 -3.47
CA LEU A 86 -6.83 7.43 -2.59
C LEU A 86 -7.78 8.60 -2.86
N ASP A 87 -7.92 8.97 -4.13
CA ASP A 87 -8.74 10.11 -4.52
C ASP A 87 -10.05 9.68 -5.21
N GLY A 88 -10.39 8.41 -5.13
CA GLY A 88 -11.58 7.91 -5.79
C GLY A 88 -11.33 7.33 -7.17
N SER A 89 -10.09 7.41 -7.67
CA SER A 89 -9.75 6.83 -8.98
C SER A 89 -9.87 5.31 -8.96
N VAL A 90 -9.65 4.69 -7.81
CA VAL A 90 -9.71 3.24 -7.66
C VAL A 90 -10.86 2.91 -6.73
N ALA A 91 -11.69 1.96 -7.12
CA ALA A 91 -12.88 1.59 -6.35
C ALA A 91 -12.48 1.04 -4.98
N ASP A 92 -13.32 1.31 -3.99
CA ASP A 92 -13.05 0.86 -2.61
C ASP A 92 -12.88 -0.65 -2.51
N GLY A 93 -13.67 -1.39 -3.28
CA GLY A 93 -13.57 -2.86 -3.28
C GLY A 93 -12.22 -3.33 -3.80
N MET A 94 -11.67 -2.64 -4.79
CA MET A 94 -10.35 -2.96 -5.30
C MET A 94 -9.28 -2.65 -4.27
N ILE A 95 -9.40 -1.52 -3.58
CA ILE A 95 -8.45 -1.15 -2.54
C ILE A 95 -8.47 -2.20 -1.41
N ALA A 96 -9.66 -2.64 -1.01
CA ALA A 96 -9.79 -3.66 0.03
C ALA A 96 -9.14 -4.97 -0.41
N MET A 97 -9.32 -5.36 -1.68
CA MET A 97 -8.71 -6.57 -2.21
C MET A 97 -7.18 -6.46 -2.21
N LEU A 98 -6.67 -5.30 -2.59
CA LEU A 98 -5.22 -5.08 -2.63
C LEU A 98 -4.63 -5.08 -1.22
N LEU A 99 -5.33 -4.53 -0.25
CA LEU A 99 -4.90 -4.57 1.14
C LEU A 99 -4.85 -6.01 1.64
N ASP A 100 -5.87 -6.80 1.32
CA ASP A 100 -5.91 -8.19 1.74
C ASP A 100 -4.76 -8.97 1.10
N MET A 101 -4.52 -8.76 -0.19
CA MET A 101 -3.41 -9.41 -0.89
C MET A 101 -2.08 -9.05 -0.22
N SER A 102 -1.87 -7.78 0.08
CA SER A 102 -0.63 -7.34 0.72
C SER A 102 -0.48 -7.96 2.10
N TYR A 103 -1.56 -8.02 2.85
CA TYR A 103 -1.54 -8.63 4.18
C TYR A 103 -1.13 -10.10 4.07
N GLN A 104 -1.70 -10.83 3.12
CA GLN A 104 -1.39 -12.24 2.94
C GLN A 104 0.04 -12.46 2.45
N LEU A 105 0.52 -11.61 1.54
CA LEU A 105 1.87 -11.75 1.01
C LEU A 105 2.94 -11.50 2.05
N THR A 106 2.62 -10.74 3.08
CA THR A 106 3.59 -10.41 4.14
C THR A 106 3.33 -11.17 5.43
N ALA A 107 2.32 -12.03 5.45
CA ALA A 107 1.96 -12.77 6.65
C ALA A 107 3.07 -13.74 7.05
N SER A 108 3.08 -14.09 8.32
CA SER A 108 4.05 -15.04 8.84
C SER A 108 3.82 -16.40 8.20
N LYS A 109 4.90 -17.01 7.73
CA LYS A 109 4.81 -18.31 7.09
C LYS A 109 4.45 -19.42 8.05
N THR A 110 4.71 -19.23 9.33
CA THR A 110 4.35 -20.25 10.30
C THR A 110 2.85 -20.41 10.41
N HIS A 111 2.11 -19.36 10.07
CA HIS A 111 0.67 -19.47 10.11
C HIS A 111 0.11 -19.82 8.76
N GLY A 112 0.66 -19.27 7.71
CA GLY A 112 0.08 -19.44 6.42
C GLY A 112 0.23 -20.81 5.83
N SER A 113 1.23 -21.50 6.27
CA SER A 113 1.57 -22.73 5.62
C SER A 113 0.48 -23.76 5.75
N ARG A 114 -0.31 -23.70 6.76
CA ARG A 114 -1.21 -24.68 6.90
C ARG A 114 -2.48 -24.45 6.32
N THR A 115 -2.72 -23.42 6.04
CA THR A 115 -3.89 -23.30 5.55
C THR A 115 -4.03 -23.42 4.22
N LYS A 116 -3.68 -23.83 4.06
CA LYS A 116 -3.87 -23.83 2.91
C LYS A 116 -4.00 -24.43 2.45
#